data_433c812cfac352b8becf1c596711dc33
#
_entry.id   433c812cfac352b8becf1c596711dc33
#
_cell.length_a   1.000
_cell.length_b   1.000
_cell.length_c   1.000
_cell.angle_alpha   90.00
_cell.angle_beta   90.00
_cell.angle_gamma   90.00
#
_symmetry.space_group_name_H-M   'P 1'
#
loop_
_entity.id
_entity.type
_entity.pdbx_description
1 polymer ?
#
loop_
_entity_poly.entity_id
_entity_poly.type
_entity_poly.pdbx_seq_one_letter_code
_entity_poly.pdbx_strand_id
1 'polypeptide(L)'
;MIAASMAGLLGVGALLVQASTTKTAAPSAAAVARGKTVFQQKCSVCHYDNSDQKKIGPGLKGLAKRGTFSVNGNKVTDENLKTWIENGDQLMPPFKDVLEAGQIKDVIAYVKTL
;
A
#
# COMPACT_ATOMS: atom_id res chain seq x y z
N MET A 1 -2.84 9.13 -75.90
CA MET A 1 -2.06 9.83 -74.86
C MET A 1 -2.81 9.67 -73.59
N ILE A 2 -2.30 8.84 -72.66
CA ILE A 2 -2.97 8.37 -71.49
C ILE A 2 -2.33 9.09 -70.31
N ALA A 3 -3.10 9.92 -69.59
CA ALA A 3 -2.65 10.55 -68.37
C ALA A 3 -3.11 9.68 -67.16
N ALA A 4 -2.13 9.15 -66.44
CA ALA A 4 -2.39 8.38 -65.21
C ALA A 4 -2.36 9.32 -63.98
N SER A 5 -3.47 9.46 -63.31
CA SER A 5 -3.56 10.14 -62.01
C SER A 5 -3.23 9.17 -60.87
N MET A 6 -2.15 9.44 -60.16
CA MET A 6 -1.84 8.76 -58.89
C MET A 6 -2.54 9.49 -57.74
N ALA A 7 -3.50 8.84 -57.11
CA ALA A 7 -4.10 9.27 -55.85
C ALA A 7 -3.25 8.77 -54.69
N GLY A 8 -2.63 9.67 -53.95
CA GLY A 8 -1.91 9.38 -52.73
C GLY A 8 -2.87 9.18 -51.56
N LEU A 9 -2.89 8.00 -50.97
CA LEU A 9 -3.55 7.75 -49.69
C LEU A 9 -2.64 8.23 -48.55
N LEU A 10 -3.06 9.28 -47.88
CA LEU A 10 -2.48 9.70 -46.62
C LEU A 10 -3.09 8.81 -45.49
N GLY A 11 -2.32 7.82 -45.06
CA GLY A 11 -2.67 7.00 -43.90
C GLY A 11 -2.46 7.80 -42.62
N VAL A 12 -3.54 8.20 -41.99
CA VAL A 12 -3.52 8.74 -40.62
C VAL A 12 -3.35 7.58 -39.65
N GLY A 13 -2.11 7.37 -39.18
CA GLY A 13 -1.82 6.40 -38.14
C GLY A 13 -2.32 6.92 -36.80
N ALA A 14 -3.41 6.38 -36.33
CA ALA A 14 -3.89 6.61 -34.96
C ALA A 14 -2.95 5.92 -33.96
N LEU A 15 -2.13 6.69 -33.24
CA LEU A 15 -1.40 6.18 -32.09
C LEU A 15 -2.42 5.86 -30.97
N LEU A 16 -2.68 4.58 -30.77
CA LEU A 16 -3.39 4.10 -29.59
C LEU A 16 -2.46 4.23 -28.39
N VAL A 17 -2.62 5.29 -27.62
CA VAL A 17 -2.01 5.41 -26.31
C VAL A 17 -2.70 4.39 -25.40
N GLN A 18 -2.07 3.24 -25.20
CA GLN A 18 -2.51 2.28 -24.21
C GLN A 18 -2.22 2.85 -22.83
N ALA A 19 -3.25 3.30 -22.13
CA ALA A 19 -3.17 3.62 -20.73
C ALA A 19 -2.86 2.33 -19.95
N SER A 20 -1.60 2.16 -19.54
CA SER A 20 -1.18 1.08 -18.66
C SER A 20 -1.81 1.33 -17.30
N THR A 21 -2.96 0.72 -17.03
CA THR A 21 -3.49 0.64 -15.68
C THR A 21 -2.55 -0.26 -14.87
N THR A 22 -1.64 0.34 -14.13
CA THR A 22 -0.82 -0.36 -13.14
C THR A 22 -1.74 -0.87 -12.03
N LYS A 23 -2.33 -2.03 -12.24
CA LYS A 23 -2.99 -2.78 -11.17
C LYS A 23 -1.91 -3.09 -10.14
N THR A 24 -1.98 -2.43 -8.98
CA THR A 24 -1.07 -2.68 -7.86
C THR A 24 -1.13 -4.17 -7.54
N ALA A 25 -0.05 -4.89 -7.83
CA ALA A 25 0.03 -6.32 -7.56
C ALA A 25 -0.06 -6.56 -6.04
N ALA A 26 -0.71 -7.66 -5.62
CA ALA A 26 -0.74 -8.07 -4.22
C ALA A 26 0.71 -8.21 -3.69
N PRO A 27 0.98 -7.86 -2.42
CA PRO A 27 2.32 -7.98 -1.85
C PRO A 27 2.79 -9.44 -1.88
N SER A 28 4.08 -9.63 -2.16
CA SER A 28 4.67 -10.98 -2.17
C SER A 28 4.73 -11.58 -0.76
N ALA A 29 4.73 -12.91 -0.66
CA ALA A 29 4.92 -13.60 0.62
C ALA A 29 6.23 -13.19 1.31
N ALA A 30 7.29 -12.91 0.55
CA ALA A 30 8.55 -12.41 1.08
C ALA A 30 8.41 -11.01 1.71
N ALA A 31 7.65 -10.10 1.09
CA ALA A 31 7.37 -8.78 1.65
C ALA A 31 6.56 -8.88 2.96
N VAL A 32 5.56 -9.74 3.00
CA VAL A 32 4.77 -10.01 4.21
C VAL A 32 5.66 -10.56 5.34
N ALA A 33 6.57 -11.51 5.04
CA ALA A 33 7.49 -12.08 6.02
C ALA A 33 8.46 -11.02 6.59
N ARG A 34 9.03 -10.14 5.73
CA ARG A 34 9.86 -9.02 6.20
C ARG A 34 9.05 -8.04 7.05
N GLY A 35 7.82 -7.74 6.63
CA GLY A 35 6.91 -6.88 7.37
C GLY A 35 6.58 -7.43 8.75
N LYS A 36 6.38 -8.74 8.88
CA LYS A 36 6.22 -9.40 10.18
C LYS A 36 7.44 -9.18 11.08
N THR A 37 8.64 -9.29 10.55
CA THR A 37 9.88 -9.03 11.29
C THR A 37 9.94 -7.57 11.78
N VAL A 38 9.64 -6.61 10.92
CA VAL A 38 9.57 -5.18 11.30
C VAL A 38 8.53 -4.97 12.40
N PHE A 39 7.34 -5.57 12.26
CA PHE A 39 6.28 -5.51 13.27
C PHE A 39 6.75 -6.02 14.63
N GLN A 40 7.38 -7.19 14.67
CA GLN A 40 7.89 -7.79 15.90
C GLN A 40 8.93 -6.91 16.60
N GLN A 41 9.77 -6.23 15.82
CA GLN A 41 10.85 -5.39 16.36
C GLN A 41 10.40 -4.00 16.79
N LYS A 42 9.39 -3.42 16.14
CA LYS A 42 9.05 -2.00 16.28
C LYS A 42 7.61 -1.73 16.73
N CYS A 43 6.68 -2.63 16.46
CA CYS A 43 5.25 -2.38 16.65
C CYS A 43 4.67 -3.21 17.81
N SER A 44 5.21 -4.41 18.05
CA SER A 44 4.67 -5.36 19.03
C SER A 44 4.75 -4.89 20.48
N VAL A 45 5.57 -3.92 20.79
CA VAL A 45 5.63 -3.30 22.12
C VAL A 45 4.30 -2.61 22.47
N CYS A 46 3.59 -2.08 21.46
CA CYS A 46 2.35 -1.34 21.63
C CYS A 46 1.12 -2.04 21.03
N HIS A 47 1.29 -2.96 20.08
CA HIS A 47 0.20 -3.60 19.36
C HIS A 47 0.27 -5.12 19.44
N TYR A 48 -0.90 -5.76 19.59
CA TYR A 48 -1.05 -7.18 19.30
C TYR A 48 -1.39 -7.39 17.83
N ASP A 49 -0.75 -8.35 17.17
CA ASP A 49 -1.11 -8.80 15.82
C ASP A 49 -2.13 -9.95 15.81
N ASN A 50 -2.19 -10.71 16.90
CA ASN A 50 -3.02 -11.91 17.05
C ASN A 50 -4.23 -11.71 17.98
N SER A 51 -4.48 -10.50 18.47
CA SER A 51 -5.58 -10.15 19.35
C SER A 51 -6.19 -8.81 18.97
N ASP A 52 -7.47 -8.65 19.22
CA ASP A 52 -8.21 -7.39 19.09
C ASP A 52 -8.17 -6.55 20.38
N GLN A 53 -7.57 -7.09 21.43
CA GLN A 53 -7.45 -6.40 22.71
C GLN A 53 -6.48 -5.23 22.63
N LYS A 54 -6.79 -4.17 23.36
CA LYS A 54 -5.91 -3.01 23.50
C LYS A 54 -4.71 -3.36 24.39
N LYS A 55 -3.54 -2.92 23.94
CA LYS A 55 -2.30 -2.89 24.74
C LYS A 55 -2.01 -1.41 25.08
N ILE A 56 -0.93 -0.82 24.56
CA ILE A 56 -0.76 0.65 24.51
C ILE A 56 -1.58 1.19 23.34
N GLY A 57 -1.39 0.59 22.16
CA GLY A 57 -2.22 0.81 21.00
C GLY A 57 -3.31 -0.26 20.84
N PRO A 58 -4.22 -0.10 19.88
CA PRO A 58 -5.26 -1.09 19.58
C PRO A 58 -4.66 -2.39 19.09
N GLY A 59 -5.34 -3.52 19.37
CA GLY A 59 -5.04 -4.80 18.76
C GLY A 59 -5.38 -4.76 17.27
N LEU A 60 -4.55 -5.42 16.45
CA LEU A 60 -4.67 -5.35 14.99
C LEU A 60 -5.32 -6.58 14.36
N LYS A 61 -5.61 -7.63 15.14
CA LYS A 61 -6.36 -8.78 14.65
C LYS A 61 -7.69 -8.34 14.04
N GLY A 62 -7.96 -8.79 12.81
CA GLY A 62 -9.17 -8.45 12.08
C GLY A 62 -9.14 -7.06 11.44
N LEU A 63 -7.99 -6.39 11.38
CA LEU A 63 -7.84 -5.08 10.76
C LEU A 63 -8.31 -5.08 9.30
N ALA A 64 -7.87 -6.06 8.51
CA ALA A 64 -8.24 -6.20 7.11
C ALA A 64 -9.75 -6.38 6.94
N LYS A 65 -10.39 -7.22 7.75
CA LYS A 65 -11.84 -7.47 7.72
C LYS A 65 -12.64 -6.23 8.16
N ARG A 66 -12.18 -5.53 9.18
CA ARG A 66 -12.81 -4.30 9.67
C ARG A 66 -12.74 -3.18 8.64
N GLY A 67 -11.63 -3.10 7.89
CA GLY A 67 -11.43 -2.14 6.81
C GLY A 67 -11.28 -0.68 7.26
N THR A 68 -11.29 -0.41 8.56
CA THR A 68 -11.14 0.94 9.13
C THR A 68 -10.26 0.93 10.38
N PHE A 69 -9.62 2.06 10.65
CA PHE A 69 -8.89 2.30 11.89
C PHE A 69 -9.87 2.49 13.04
N SER A 70 -9.63 1.82 14.16
CA SER A 70 -10.47 1.95 15.35
C SER A 70 -10.35 3.32 16.03
N VAL A 71 -9.27 4.05 15.80
CA VAL A 71 -8.98 5.34 16.46
C VAL A 71 -9.67 6.53 15.80
N ASN A 72 -9.90 6.50 14.48
CA ASN A 72 -10.45 7.65 13.74
C ASN A 72 -11.39 7.28 12.58
N GLY A 73 -11.63 5.98 12.33
CA GLY A 73 -12.50 5.51 11.26
C GLY A 73 -11.93 5.62 9.84
N ASN A 74 -10.69 6.04 9.67
CA ASN A 74 -10.04 6.10 8.36
C ASN A 74 -9.97 4.70 7.73
N LYS A 75 -10.13 4.64 6.41
CA LYS A 75 -10.05 3.38 5.67
C LYS A 75 -8.66 2.77 5.74
N VAL A 76 -8.61 1.44 5.85
CA VAL A 76 -7.37 0.66 5.76
C VAL A 76 -6.94 0.59 4.29
N THR A 77 -6.06 1.51 3.91
CA THR A 77 -5.41 1.57 2.60
C THR A 77 -3.90 1.69 2.79
N ASP A 78 -3.13 1.36 1.77
CA ASP A 78 -1.66 1.50 1.82
C ASP A 78 -1.26 2.94 2.14
N GLU A 79 -1.93 3.92 1.53
CA GLU A 79 -1.66 5.34 1.74
C GLU A 79 -2.00 5.80 3.16
N ASN A 80 -3.17 5.45 3.68
CA ASN A 80 -3.57 5.82 5.03
C ASN A 80 -2.69 5.13 6.09
N LEU A 81 -2.33 3.86 5.90
CA LEU A 81 -1.40 3.15 6.77
C LEU A 81 0.00 3.78 6.72
N LYS A 82 0.49 4.11 5.52
CA LYS A 82 1.77 4.80 5.35
C LYS A 82 1.78 6.12 6.10
N THR A 83 0.81 6.98 5.84
CA THR A 83 0.68 8.29 6.49
C THR A 83 0.63 8.16 8.01
N TRP A 84 -0.14 7.19 8.52
CA TRP A 84 -0.27 6.95 9.96
C TRP A 84 1.03 6.46 10.60
N ILE A 85 1.70 5.50 9.97
CA ILE A 85 2.98 4.96 10.48
C ILE A 85 4.07 6.03 10.42
N GLU A 86 4.15 6.80 9.34
CA GLU A 86 5.17 7.83 9.17
C GLU A 86 5.04 8.98 10.18
N ASN A 87 3.82 9.41 10.45
CA ASN A 87 3.57 10.61 11.26
C ASN A 87 3.15 10.31 12.70
N GLY A 88 2.58 9.14 12.96
CA GLY A 88 2.07 8.78 14.29
C GLY A 88 0.91 9.67 14.75
N ASP A 89 0.68 9.65 16.07
CA ASP A 89 -0.25 10.52 16.77
C ASP A 89 0.28 10.85 18.19
N GLN A 90 -0.61 11.22 19.12
CA GLN A 90 -0.21 11.57 20.49
C GLN A 90 0.45 10.40 21.26
N LEU A 91 0.08 9.16 20.95
CA LEU A 91 0.57 7.94 21.63
C LEU A 91 1.51 7.13 20.76
N MET A 92 1.26 7.08 19.45
CA MET A 92 2.07 6.35 18.49
C MET A 92 3.18 7.25 17.96
N PRO A 93 4.47 6.91 18.17
CA PRO A 93 5.56 7.74 17.66
C PRO A 93 5.62 7.71 16.13
N PRO A 94 6.17 8.75 15.49
CA PRO A 94 6.40 8.78 14.05
C PRO A 94 7.57 7.86 13.68
N PHE A 95 7.41 7.09 12.61
CA PHE A 95 8.41 6.13 12.15
C PHE A 95 9.14 6.54 10.86
N LYS A 96 8.82 7.69 10.25
CA LYS A 96 9.44 8.12 9.00
C LYS A 96 10.96 8.26 9.04
N ASP A 97 11.51 8.60 10.21
CA ASP A 97 12.95 8.77 10.43
C ASP A 97 13.59 7.56 11.15
N VAL A 98 12.80 6.52 11.44
CA VAL A 98 13.20 5.29 12.15
C VAL A 98 13.24 4.08 11.23
N LEU A 99 12.33 4.03 10.25
CA LEU A 99 12.20 2.96 9.29
C LEU A 99 12.48 3.46 7.87
N GLU A 100 13.20 2.65 7.10
CA GLU A 100 13.36 2.86 5.67
C GLU A 100 11.99 2.73 4.95
N ALA A 101 11.83 3.43 3.82
CA ALA A 101 10.58 3.38 3.03
C ALA A 101 10.18 1.95 2.64
N GLY A 102 11.17 1.08 2.35
CA GLY A 102 10.94 -0.34 2.07
C GLY A 102 10.41 -1.10 3.28
N GLN A 103 10.89 -0.82 4.48
CA GLN A 103 10.42 -1.43 5.72
C GLN A 103 8.98 -0.98 6.05
N ILE A 104 8.65 0.28 5.82
CA ILE A 104 7.28 0.80 5.97
C ILE A 104 6.35 0.08 5.00
N LYS A 105 6.75 -0.08 3.74
CA LYS A 105 5.98 -0.83 2.74
C LYS A 105 5.77 -2.29 3.14
N ASP A 106 6.81 -2.95 3.64
CA ASP A 106 6.74 -4.34 4.06
C ASP A 106 5.83 -4.52 5.29
N VAL A 107 5.92 -3.64 6.30
CA VAL A 107 5.04 -3.74 7.48
C VAL A 107 3.59 -3.44 7.13
N ILE A 108 3.31 -2.54 6.19
CA ILE A 108 1.96 -2.33 5.65
C ILE A 108 1.44 -3.61 5.00
N ALA A 109 2.26 -4.28 4.18
CA ALA A 109 1.90 -5.55 3.58
C ALA A 109 1.53 -6.60 4.63
N TYR A 110 2.27 -6.66 5.73
CA TYR A 110 1.98 -7.58 6.84
C TYR A 110 0.69 -7.23 7.58
N VAL A 111 0.52 -5.99 8.06
CA VAL A 111 -0.66 -5.62 8.87
C VAL A 111 -1.96 -5.72 8.10
N LYS A 112 -1.93 -5.64 6.78
CA LYS A 112 -3.09 -5.90 5.90
C LYS A 112 -3.46 -7.38 5.79
N THR A 113 -2.69 -8.28 6.36
CA THR A 113 -3.04 -9.70 6.49
C THR A 113 -3.74 -10.05 7.81
N LEU A 114 -3.84 -9.11 8.74
CA LEU A 114 -4.36 -9.30 10.09
C LEU A 114 -5.88 -9.19 10.20
#